data_5a4e2d2c5acb455d901e1d54ce41f454
#
_entry.id   5a4e2d2c5acb455d901e1d54ce41f454
#
_cell.length_a   1.000
_cell.length_b   1.000
_cell.length_c   1.000
_cell.angle_alpha   90.00
_cell.angle_beta   90.00
_cell.angle_gamma   90.00
#
_symmetry.space_group_name_H-M   'P 1'
#
loop_
_entity.id
_entity.type
_entity.pdbx_description
1 polymer ?
#
loop_
_entity_poly.entity_id
_entity_poly.type
_entity_poly.pdbx_seq_one_letter_code
_entity_poly.pdbx_strand_id
1 'polypeptide(L)'
;MGALATKLDSSFERPPTGSIADKVLTGVLTYETVQVTKVRSLTLALLHNSIRFAILAYVIVVVFWQQSGYQVSEDGVGSVQVDVRGVSFTHWHKDDSDDLDVLKAAGVPRSMRVADTGDLVFPAKEEGALFLTTNYLDTPAQKRSVCESGHKKDVCKSDHDCPKHEPARSVQGYYNGTCDTTQTHTCMLIAWCPSAADASESPTENVLPSVASFLLKTRATIKFPFHGVVTSNTRGGRGEVPGLNIFEVSDILNATNTTFDEVAQDGAVFSIAFSWDCNLDVDIDECLPDVQFSRLDDPDAEDKGFSFPYTTYSTDSELGIQFRYLRQAYGLRFLIESTGRGRRFDWATIVVKLGSTAALIGLATVFVDFMSLYILPKKEVYQKMKYRHVHEAEEVDKLNQEKTEKSLLSAGSKPSSSKRAAGAEGPSSYGTVPPKQQSLSDEEDGSARKRRWWMS
;
A
#
# COMPACT_ATOMS: atom_id res chain seq x y z
N MET A 1 -7.76 57.93 -2.53
CA MET A 1 -7.09 56.98 -1.61
C MET A 1 -6.32 57.68 -0.48
N GLY A 2 -5.75 58.88 -0.68
CA GLY A 2 -5.00 59.60 0.34
C GLY A 2 -5.81 60.04 1.57
N ALA A 3 -7.07 60.49 1.41
CA ALA A 3 -7.92 60.97 2.52
C ALA A 3 -8.46 59.86 3.45
N LEU A 4 -8.49 58.61 2.98
CA LEU A 4 -8.87 57.45 3.80
C LEU A 4 -7.70 56.94 4.63
N ALA A 5 -6.49 57.01 4.09
CA ALA A 5 -5.25 56.61 4.78
C ALA A 5 -4.94 57.56 5.96
N THR A 6 -5.08 58.88 5.77
CA THR A 6 -4.86 59.87 6.86
C THR A 6 -5.91 59.78 7.98
N LYS A 7 -7.15 59.38 7.67
CA LYS A 7 -8.21 59.19 8.67
C LYS A 7 -8.07 57.86 9.45
N LEU A 8 -7.50 56.86 8.87
CA LEU A 8 -7.12 55.59 9.54
C LEU A 8 -5.90 55.79 10.44
N ASP A 9 -4.92 56.56 10.02
CA ASP A 9 -3.70 56.83 10.76
C ASP A 9 -3.98 57.63 12.06
N SER A 10 -4.86 58.63 12.00
CA SER A 10 -5.26 59.43 13.19
C SER A 10 -6.13 58.67 14.22
N SER A 11 -6.75 57.56 13.83
CA SER A 11 -7.50 56.71 14.75
C SER A 11 -6.59 55.66 15.42
N PHE A 12 -5.40 55.40 14.87
CA PHE A 12 -4.43 54.39 15.36
C PHE A 12 -3.56 54.97 16.49
N GLU A 13 -3.40 56.30 16.60
CA GLU A 13 -2.63 56.95 17.65
C GLU A 13 -3.34 57.03 19.01
N ARG A 14 -4.61 56.59 19.14
CA ARG A 14 -5.31 56.59 20.42
C ARG A 14 -5.02 55.29 21.19
N PRO A 15 -4.75 55.38 22.50
CA PRO A 15 -4.61 54.19 23.32
C PRO A 15 -5.90 53.35 23.27
N PRO A 16 -5.83 52.03 23.21
CA PRO A 16 -6.98 51.16 23.02
C PRO A 16 -8.00 51.32 24.13
N THR A 17 -9.18 51.86 23.82
CA THR A 17 -10.31 51.98 24.72
C THR A 17 -10.98 50.64 24.91
N GLY A 18 -10.37 49.66 25.53
CA GLY A 18 -10.94 48.44 26.12
C GLY A 18 -11.94 47.57 25.29
N SER A 19 -12.39 48.04 24.11
CA SER A 19 -13.34 47.31 23.26
C SER A 19 -12.66 46.14 22.56
N ILE A 20 -13.36 45.00 22.48
CA ILE A 20 -12.87 43.79 21.77
C ILE A 20 -12.56 44.13 20.30
N ALA A 21 -13.36 45.00 19.68
CA ALA A 21 -13.13 45.44 18.30
C ALA A 21 -11.81 46.23 18.13
N ASP A 22 -11.45 47.11 19.09
CA ASP A 22 -10.18 47.82 19.06
C ASP A 22 -8.96 46.91 19.26
N LYS A 23 -9.09 45.89 20.11
CA LYS A 23 -8.01 44.90 20.31
C LYS A 23 -7.78 44.05 19.06
N VAL A 24 -8.85 43.64 18.38
CA VAL A 24 -8.75 42.88 17.14
C VAL A 24 -8.19 43.75 16.02
N LEU A 25 -8.65 44.98 15.90
CA LEU A 25 -8.18 45.92 14.88
C LEU A 25 -6.69 46.27 15.08
N THR A 26 -6.27 46.53 16.32
CA THR A 26 -4.87 46.76 16.65
C THR A 26 -4.02 45.54 16.36
N GLY A 27 -4.49 44.32 16.68
CA GLY A 27 -3.76 43.07 16.41
C GLY A 27 -3.61 42.74 14.91
N VAL A 28 -4.55 43.19 14.06
CA VAL A 28 -4.49 42.97 12.60
C VAL A 28 -3.67 44.04 11.89
N LEU A 29 -3.66 45.26 12.41
CA LEU A 29 -2.97 46.41 11.78
C LEU A 29 -1.55 46.64 12.33
N THR A 30 -1.13 45.95 13.41
CA THR A 30 0.25 45.99 13.89
C THR A 30 1.11 44.98 13.12
N TYR A 31 2.17 45.46 12.50
CA TYR A 31 3.21 44.64 11.88
C TYR A 31 4.38 44.44 12.85
N GLU A 32 4.56 43.22 13.30
CA GLU A 32 5.66 42.86 14.19
C GLU A 32 6.88 42.46 13.38
N THR A 33 7.98 43.19 13.53
CA THR A 33 9.28 42.83 12.94
C THR A 33 10.19 42.17 13.95
N VAL A 34 10.90 41.14 13.53
CA VAL A 34 11.88 40.45 14.37
C VAL A 34 13.15 41.31 14.47
N GLN A 35 13.47 41.78 15.67
CA GLN A 35 14.74 42.47 15.92
C GLN A 35 15.88 41.44 15.95
N VAL A 36 16.80 41.50 15.02
CA VAL A 36 17.97 40.63 14.96
C VAL A 36 19.04 41.13 15.95
N THR A 37 19.19 40.42 17.05
CA THR A 37 20.25 40.65 18.03
C THR A 37 21.45 39.74 17.79
N LYS A 38 22.65 40.29 17.61
CA LYS A 38 23.88 39.53 17.45
C LYS A 38 24.48 39.22 18.82
N VAL A 39 24.32 37.98 19.28
CA VAL A 39 24.88 37.50 20.57
C VAL A 39 26.21 36.80 20.34
N ARG A 40 27.30 37.30 20.93
CA ARG A 40 28.62 36.67 20.89
C ARG A 40 28.76 35.70 22.08
N SER A 41 28.22 34.49 21.96
CA SER A 41 28.36 33.43 22.97
C SER A 41 28.78 32.14 22.27
N LEU A 42 29.92 31.59 22.67
CA LEU A 42 30.44 30.33 22.09
C LEU A 42 29.45 29.17 22.31
N THR A 43 28.86 29.06 23.48
CA THR A 43 27.92 28.01 23.86
C THR A 43 26.68 28.01 22.97
N LEU A 44 26.08 29.19 22.74
CA LEU A 44 24.90 29.33 21.87
C LEU A 44 25.24 29.06 20.40
N ALA A 45 26.40 29.54 19.94
CA ALA A 45 26.86 29.31 18.58
C ALA A 45 27.12 27.81 18.33
N LEU A 46 27.79 27.12 19.27
CA LEU A 46 27.99 25.66 19.14
C LEU A 46 26.67 24.89 19.19
N LEU A 47 25.78 25.20 20.12
CA LEU A 47 24.46 24.56 20.20
C LEU A 47 23.67 24.73 18.91
N HIS A 48 23.58 25.95 18.41
CA HIS A 48 22.86 26.27 17.17
C HIS A 48 23.44 25.53 15.95
N ASN A 49 24.75 25.56 15.77
CA ASN A 49 25.42 24.88 14.67
C ASN A 49 25.34 23.35 14.79
N SER A 50 25.43 22.80 16.02
CA SER A 50 25.26 21.35 16.23
C SER A 50 23.86 20.88 15.84
N ILE A 51 22.81 21.61 16.23
CA ILE A 51 21.43 21.27 15.86
C ILE A 51 21.24 21.35 14.35
N ARG A 52 21.73 22.42 13.69
CA ARG A 52 21.67 22.55 12.24
C ARG A 52 22.39 21.42 11.53
N PHE A 53 23.59 21.08 12.00
CA PHE A 53 24.37 19.98 11.44
C PHE A 53 23.65 18.63 11.61
N ALA A 54 23.06 18.38 12.79
CA ALA A 54 22.28 17.18 13.06
C ALA A 54 21.06 17.07 12.12
N ILE A 55 20.33 18.18 11.91
CA ILE A 55 19.20 18.21 10.97
C ILE A 55 19.68 17.94 9.55
N LEU A 56 20.76 18.57 9.10
CA LEU A 56 21.30 18.39 7.77
C LEU A 56 21.78 16.94 7.55
N ALA A 57 22.50 16.38 8.52
CA ALA A 57 22.95 15.00 8.49
C ALA A 57 21.78 14.01 8.46
N TYR A 58 20.74 14.26 9.27
CA TYR A 58 19.51 13.46 9.25
C TYR A 58 18.84 13.49 7.86
N VAL A 59 18.70 14.66 7.27
CA VAL A 59 18.06 14.80 5.96
C VAL A 59 18.87 14.10 4.88
N ILE A 60 20.17 14.26 4.85
CA ILE A 60 21.02 13.62 3.84
C ILE A 60 21.02 12.10 4.01
N VAL A 61 21.29 11.60 5.21
CA VAL A 61 21.48 10.16 5.47
C VAL A 61 20.15 9.43 5.52
N VAL A 62 19.15 9.94 6.27
CA VAL A 62 17.89 9.22 6.46
C VAL A 62 16.92 9.51 5.32
N VAL A 63 16.63 10.79 5.04
CA VAL A 63 15.59 11.13 4.06
C VAL A 63 16.03 10.87 2.63
N PHE A 64 17.23 11.31 2.23
CA PHE A 64 17.67 11.14 0.84
C PHE A 64 18.31 9.78 0.57
N TRP A 65 19.18 9.28 1.42
CA TRP A 65 19.87 8.01 1.17
C TRP A 65 19.00 6.81 1.58
N GLN A 66 18.57 6.72 2.84
CA GLN A 66 17.89 5.53 3.36
C GLN A 66 16.45 5.40 2.85
N GLN A 67 15.71 6.52 2.76
CA GLN A 67 14.30 6.53 2.32
C GLN A 67 14.12 6.88 0.84
N SER A 68 15.20 7.08 0.07
CA SER A 68 15.16 7.50 -1.34
C SER A 68 14.23 8.71 -1.57
N GLY A 69 14.32 9.71 -0.70
CA GLY A 69 13.42 10.87 -0.67
C GLY A 69 13.44 11.77 -1.90
N TYR A 70 14.26 11.45 -2.89
CA TYR A 70 14.31 12.08 -4.22
C TYR A 70 13.37 11.39 -5.23
N GLN A 71 12.75 10.28 -4.84
CA GLN A 71 11.83 9.53 -5.69
C GLN A 71 10.39 9.65 -5.15
N VAL A 72 9.43 9.62 -6.07
CA VAL A 72 8.02 9.40 -5.76
C VAL A 72 7.73 7.90 -5.83
N SER A 73 7.03 7.37 -4.84
CA SER A 73 6.62 5.97 -4.79
C SER A 73 5.17 5.81 -5.20
N GLU A 74 4.88 4.74 -5.91
CA GLU A 74 3.54 4.32 -6.34
C GLU A 74 3.34 2.86 -5.98
N ASP A 75 2.16 2.50 -5.47
CA ASP A 75 1.78 1.11 -5.27
C ASP A 75 1.32 0.51 -6.60
N GLY A 76 1.86 -0.66 -6.92
CA GLY A 76 1.56 -1.37 -8.15
C GLY A 76 0.28 -2.21 -8.06
N VAL A 77 -0.38 -2.40 -9.18
CA VAL A 77 -1.50 -3.33 -9.34
C VAL A 77 -0.97 -4.61 -9.96
N GLY A 78 -1.04 -5.71 -9.19
CA GLY A 78 -0.57 -7.02 -9.60
C GLY A 78 -1.66 -7.90 -10.20
N SER A 79 -1.25 -8.84 -11.04
CA SER A 79 -2.07 -9.93 -11.57
C SER A 79 -1.21 -11.18 -11.70
N VAL A 80 -1.72 -12.33 -11.34
CA VAL A 80 -0.99 -13.59 -11.40
C VAL A 80 -1.78 -14.64 -12.15
N GLN A 81 -1.12 -15.28 -13.11
CA GLN A 81 -1.62 -16.46 -13.82
C GLN A 81 -0.76 -17.65 -13.44
N VAL A 82 -1.40 -18.79 -13.22
CA VAL A 82 -0.73 -20.04 -12.87
C VAL A 82 -1.14 -21.14 -13.85
N ASP A 83 -0.15 -21.85 -14.35
CA ASP A 83 -0.32 -23.10 -15.07
C ASP A 83 0.32 -24.22 -14.26
N VAL A 84 -0.41 -25.30 -14.05
CA VAL A 84 0.09 -26.50 -13.33
C VAL A 84 0.45 -27.56 -14.34
N ARG A 85 1.55 -28.27 -14.08
CA ARG A 85 2.00 -29.42 -14.89
C ARG A 85 2.33 -30.60 -13.99
N GLY A 86 1.79 -31.73 -14.33
CA GLY A 86 2.05 -32.97 -13.59
C GLY A 86 1.07 -34.05 -14.01
N VAL A 87 1.40 -35.24 -13.64
CA VAL A 87 0.57 -36.44 -13.88
C VAL A 87 0.62 -37.30 -12.63
N SER A 88 -0.52 -37.78 -12.22
CA SER A 88 -0.68 -38.70 -11.09
C SER A 88 -1.41 -39.95 -11.52
N PHE A 89 -1.35 -40.95 -10.68
CA PHE A 89 -2.04 -42.21 -10.90
C PHE A 89 -3.07 -42.39 -9.78
N THR A 90 -4.33 -42.70 -10.17
CA THR A 90 -5.44 -42.96 -9.26
C THR A 90 -5.86 -44.42 -9.39
N HIS A 91 -6.43 -44.98 -8.32
CA HIS A 91 -7.04 -46.30 -8.41
C HIS A 91 -8.25 -46.27 -9.31
N TRP A 92 -8.40 -47.33 -10.12
CA TRP A 92 -9.48 -47.47 -11.07
C TRP A 92 -10.59 -48.38 -10.51
N HIS A 93 -11.83 -47.96 -10.63
CA HIS A 93 -12.96 -48.85 -10.42
C HIS A 93 -13.11 -49.83 -11.61
N LYS A 94 -13.48 -51.05 -11.33
CA LYS A 94 -13.37 -52.26 -12.14
C LYS A 94 -14.15 -52.29 -13.49
N ASP A 95 -14.88 -51.26 -13.86
CA ASP A 95 -15.87 -51.28 -14.92
C ASP A 95 -15.48 -50.66 -16.26
N ASP A 96 -14.29 -50.05 -16.36
CA ASP A 96 -13.86 -49.39 -17.61
C ASP A 96 -12.86 -50.24 -18.38
N SER A 97 -13.31 -50.79 -19.51
CA SER A 97 -12.58 -51.83 -20.29
C SER A 97 -11.74 -51.26 -21.45
N ASP A 98 -11.56 -49.98 -21.59
CA ASP A 98 -10.93 -49.38 -22.76
C ASP A 98 -9.47 -48.97 -22.57
N ASP A 99 -8.63 -49.30 -23.54
CA ASP A 99 -7.20 -48.95 -23.73
C ASP A 99 -6.16 -49.62 -22.80
N LEU A 100 -6.40 -50.86 -22.46
CA LEU A 100 -5.54 -51.71 -21.62
C LEU A 100 -4.11 -51.89 -22.15
N ASP A 101 -3.94 -51.90 -23.46
CA ASP A 101 -2.67 -52.28 -24.11
C ASP A 101 -1.64 -51.13 -24.09
N VAL A 102 -2.09 -49.88 -24.16
CA VAL A 102 -1.22 -48.70 -24.11
C VAL A 102 -0.66 -48.46 -22.71
N LEU A 103 -1.49 -48.61 -21.66
CA LEU A 103 -1.07 -48.51 -20.27
C LEU A 103 -0.10 -49.60 -19.88
N LYS A 104 -0.30 -50.82 -20.40
CA LYS A 104 0.57 -51.94 -20.19
C LYS A 104 1.95 -51.75 -20.82
N ALA A 105 2.00 -51.13 -22.03
CA ALA A 105 3.24 -50.77 -22.69
C ALA A 105 4.02 -49.68 -21.94
N ALA A 106 3.32 -48.77 -21.23
CA ALA A 106 3.90 -47.73 -20.39
C ALA A 106 4.29 -48.22 -18.97
N GLY A 107 4.07 -49.52 -18.65
CA GLY A 107 4.38 -50.05 -17.32
C GLY A 107 3.41 -49.65 -16.21
N VAL A 108 2.28 -49.07 -16.54
CA VAL A 108 1.25 -48.66 -15.57
C VAL A 108 0.40 -49.88 -15.19
N PRO A 109 0.20 -50.15 -13.89
CA PRO A 109 -0.67 -51.26 -13.46
C PRO A 109 -2.10 -51.11 -13.97
N ARG A 110 -2.73 -52.22 -14.32
CA ARG A 110 -4.12 -52.26 -14.84
C ARG A 110 -5.18 -51.67 -13.89
N SER A 111 -4.85 -51.53 -12.63
CA SER A 111 -5.72 -50.99 -11.59
C SER A 111 -5.58 -49.45 -11.42
N MET A 112 -4.74 -48.80 -12.22
CA MET A 112 -4.46 -47.39 -12.08
C MET A 112 -4.92 -46.60 -13.30
N ARG A 113 -5.58 -45.47 -13.05
CA ARG A 113 -5.94 -44.46 -14.03
C ARG A 113 -4.92 -43.32 -14.03
N VAL A 114 -4.59 -42.83 -15.20
CA VAL A 114 -3.80 -41.60 -15.33
C VAL A 114 -4.72 -40.42 -15.04
N ALA A 115 -4.31 -39.58 -14.10
CA ALA A 115 -4.98 -38.31 -13.79
C ALA A 115 -4.01 -37.16 -14.06
N ASP A 116 -4.43 -36.20 -14.86
CA ASP A 116 -3.65 -35.02 -15.20
C ASP A 116 -4.20 -33.77 -14.50
N THR A 117 -3.69 -32.64 -14.89
CA THR A 117 -4.12 -31.34 -14.32
C THR A 117 -5.58 -31.01 -14.63
N GLY A 118 -6.17 -31.58 -15.68
CA GLY A 118 -7.59 -31.41 -15.99
C GLY A 118 -8.51 -32.11 -14.98
N ASP A 119 -8.02 -33.20 -14.37
CA ASP A 119 -8.72 -33.96 -13.35
C ASP A 119 -8.47 -33.46 -11.93
N LEU A 120 -7.32 -32.85 -11.69
CA LEU A 120 -6.82 -32.58 -10.33
C LEU A 120 -6.77 -31.09 -9.94
N VAL A 121 -6.87 -30.15 -10.91
CA VAL A 121 -6.77 -28.70 -10.67
C VAL A 121 -8.12 -28.03 -10.82
N PHE A 122 -8.58 -27.35 -9.80
CA PHE A 122 -9.88 -26.67 -9.77
C PHE A 122 -9.76 -25.25 -9.24
N PRO A 123 -10.45 -24.29 -9.84
CA PRO A 123 -10.95 -24.31 -11.24
C PRO A 123 -9.77 -24.37 -12.20
N ALA A 124 -9.99 -24.76 -13.43
CA ALA A 124 -8.94 -24.91 -14.43
C ALA A 124 -8.14 -23.62 -14.67
N LYS A 125 -8.77 -22.45 -14.49
CA LYS A 125 -8.12 -21.12 -14.45
C LYS A 125 -8.87 -20.20 -13.51
N GLU A 126 -8.13 -19.68 -12.53
CA GLU A 126 -8.57 -18.62 -11.62
C GLU A 126 -7.43 -17.60 -11.49
N GLU A 127 -7.74 -16.33 -11.32
CA GLU A 127 -6.72 -15.32 -11.06
C GLU A 127 -6.36 -15.34 -9.58
N GLY A 128 -5.06 -15.48 -9.30
CA GLY A 128 -4.55 -15.41 -7.93
C GLY A 128 -4.91 -16.58 -7.03
N ALA A 129 -5.50 -17.68 -7.54
CA ALA A 129 -5.73 -18.86 -6.75
C ALA A 129 -5.78 -20.15 -7.61
N LEU A 130 -5.47 -21.27 -6.98
CA LEU A 130 -5.72 -22.58 -7.54
C LEU A 130 -5.90 -23.59 -6.39
N PHE A 131 -6.62 -24.66 -6.68
CA PHE A 131 -6.74 -25.83 -5.83
C PHE A 131 -6.19 -27.05 -6.55
N LEU A 132 -5.32 -27.76 -5.87
CA LEU A 132 -4.68 -28.99 -6.38
C LEU A 132 -5.08 -30.16 -5.50
N THR A 133 -5.80 -31.11 -6.07
CA THR A 133 -6.30 -32.27 -5.34
C THR A 133 -5.15 -33.20 -4.94
N THR A 134 -5.07 -33.55 -3.67
CA THR A 134 -4.11 -34.51 -3.10
C THR A 134 -4.77 -35.81 -2.67
N ASN A 135 -6.06 -35.74 -2.37
CA ASN A 135 -6.87 -36.87 -1.94
C ASN A 135 -8.33 -36.66 -2.35
N TYR A 136 -9.06 -37.74 -2.56
CA TYR A 136 -10.49 -37.64 -2.83
C TYR A 136 -11.25 -38.83 -2.26
N LEU A 137 -12.49 -38.57 -1.87
CA LEU A 137 -13.46 -39.54 -1.42
C LEU A 137 -14.64 -39.56 -2.40
N ASP A 138 -14.85 -40.69 -3.05
CA ASP A 138 -15.93 -40.89 -4.01
C ASP A 138 -17.12 -41.62 -3.38
N THR A 139 -18.33 -41.07 -3.56
CA THR A 139 -19.58 -41.72 -3.26
C THR A 139 -20.30 -42.00 -4.59
N PRO A 140 -20.17 -43.22 -5.13
CA PRO A 140 -20.70 -43.56 -6.43
C PRO A 140 -22.21 -43.87 -6.41
N ALA A 141 -22.84 -43.72 -7.59
CA ALA A 141 -24.18 -44.21 -7.88
C ALA A 141 -25.29 -43.84 -6.89
N GLN A 142 -25.22 -42.61 -6.35
CA GLN A 142 -26.29 -42.13 -5.50
C GLN A 142 -27.61 -41.94 -6.29
N LYS A 143 -28.73 -42.37 -5.66
CA LYS A 143 -30.09 -42.17 -6.19
C LYS A 143 -30.90 -41.33 -5.22
N ARG A 144 -31.85 -40.58 -5.73
CA ARG A 144 -32.85 -39.92 -4.85
C ARG A 144 -33.72 -40.99 -4.20
N SER A 145 -33.59 -41.13 -2.90
CA SER A 145 -34.29 -42.16 -2.13
C SER A 145 -34.44 -41.73 -0.67
N VAL A 146 -34.89 -42.69 0.15
CA VAL A 146 -34.87 -42.55 1.60
C VAL A 146 -33.78 -43.46 2.13
N CYS A 147 -32.88 -42.89 2.88
CA CYS A 147 -31.76 -43.62 3.51
C CYS A 147 -31.47 -43.11 4.91
N GLU A 148 -30.66 -43.80 5.62
CA GLU A 148 -30.21 -43.47 6.96
C GLU A 148 -29.33 -42.23 6.94
N SER A 149 -29.41 -41.39 7.98
CA SER A 149 -28.51 -40.27 8.13
C SER A 149 -27.06 -40.71 8.33
N GLY A 150 -26.84 -41.83 9.01
CA GLY A 150 -25.50 -42.31 9.37
C GLY A 150 -24.70 -41.38 10.30
N HIS A 151 -25.23 -40.20 10.64
CA HIS A 151 -24.50 -39.22 11.39
C HIS A 151 -24.80 -39.31 12.90
N LYS A 152 -23.74 -39.25 13.72
CA LYS A 152 -23.80 -39.35 15.18
C LYS A 152 -24.73 -38.35 15.89
N LYS A 153 -25.03 -37.22 15.23
CA LYS A 153 -25.95 -36.18 15.79
C LYS A 153 -27.41 -36.44 15.51
N ASP A 154 -27.74 -37.40 14.63
CA ASP A 154 -29.11 -37.72 14.20
C ASP A 154 -29.65 -38.99 14.84
N VAL A 155 -29.10 -39.35 16.00
CA VAL A 155 -29.51 -40.55 16.74
C VAL A 155 -30.94 -40.42 17.25
N CYS A 156 -31.72 -41.45 17.07
CA CYS A 156 -33.12 -41.53 17.49
C CYS A 156 -33.45 -42.88 18.21
N LYS A 157 -34.52 -42.90 18.99
CA LYS A 157 -35.05 -44.12 19.62
C LYS A 157 -36.40 -44.49 19.06
N SER A 158 -37.11 -43.54 18.52
CA SER A 158 -38.45 -43.69 17.97
C SER A 158 -38.68 -42.65 16.86
N ASP A 159 -39.72 -42.85 16.06
CA ASP A 159 -40.13 -41.88 15.02
C ASP A 159 -40.43 -40.50 15.56
N HIS A 160 -40.81 -40.39 16.83
CA HIS A 160 -41.12 -39.12 17.46
C HIS A 160 -39.92 -38.23 17.67
N ASP A 161 -38.73 -38.80 17.69
CA ASP A 161 -37.44 -38.08 17.82
C ASP A 161 -36.99 -37.45 16.50
N CYS A 162 -37.58 -37.87 15.38
CA CYS A 162 -37.18 -37.41 14.04
C CYS A 162 -38.14 -36.35 13.51
N PRO A 163 -37.66 -35.13 13.22
CA PRO A 163 -38.50 -34.11 12.63
C PRO A 163 -38.99 -34.54 11.25
N LYS A 164 -40.10 -33.96 10.80
CA LYS A 164 -40.68 -34.27 9.50
C LYS A 164 -40.56 -33.09 8.54
N HIS A 165 -39.97 -33.34 7.38
CA HIS A 165 -39.74 -32.34 6.31
C HIS A 165 -38.89 -31.13 6.73
N GLU A 166 -38.09 -31.26 7.77
CA GLU A 166 -37.09 -30.28 8.13
C GLU A 166 -35.77 -30.60 7.47
N PRO A 167 -34.95 -29.58 7.10
CA PRO A 167 -33.60 -29.81 6.56
C PRO A 167 -32.72 -30.45 7.64
N ALA A 168 -32.01 -31.49 7.28
CA ALA A 168 -31.05 -32.12 8.16
C ALA A 168 -29.85 -31.18 8.40
N ARG A 169 -29.38 -31.10 9.63
CA ARG A 169 -28.27 -30.19 10.01
C ARG A 169 -26.91 -30.78 9.77
N SER A 170 -26.84 -32.10 9.72
CA SER A 170 -25.57 -32.84 9.69
C SER A 170 -25.25 -33.44 8.32
N VAL A 171 -26.27 -33.67 7.51
CA VAL A 171 -26.18 -34.28 6.18
C VAL A 171 -27.10 -33.52 5.22
N GLN A 172 -26.76 -33.52 3.94
CA GLN A 172 -27.60 -32.82 2.94
C GLN A 172 -28.84 -33.63 2.58
N GLY A 173 -29.98 -33.31 3.21
CA GLY A 173 -31.26 -33.97 3.00
C GLY A 173 -32.37 -33.36 3.88
N TYR A 174 -33.54 -33.96 3.79
CA TYR A 174 -34.71 -33.61 4.61
C TYR A 174 -35.10 -34.82 5.44
N TYR A 175 -35.37 -34.60 6.72
CA TYR A 175 -35.87 -35.68 7.59
C TYR A 175 -37.23 -36.21 7.11
N ASN A 176 -37.35 -37.53 7.01
CA ASN A 176 -38.57 -38.22 6.64
C ASN A 176 -39.58 -38.33 7.78
N GLY A 177 -39.14 -38.10 9.03
CA GLY A 177 -39.95 -38.31 10.24
C GLY A 177 -40.02 -39.76 10.72
N THR A 178 -39.10 -40.62 10.26
CA THR A 178 -38.98 -42.02 10.71
C THR A 178 -37.60 -42.30 11.25
N CYS A 179 -37.48 -43.17 12.24
CA CYS A 179 -36.27 -43.62 12.87
C CYS A 179 -35.94 -45.03 12.40
N ASP A 180 -34.68 -45.25 11.96
CA ASP A 180 -34.25 -46.63 11.80
C ASP A 180 -33.89 -47.25 13.16
N THR A 181 -34.78 -48.11 13.66
CA THR A 181 -34.62 -48.79 14.94
C THR A 181 -33.86 -50.11 14.81
N THR A 182 -33.49 -50.51 13.58
CA THR A 182 -32.95 -51.83 13.30
C THR A 182 -31.45 -51.89 13.16
N GLN A 183 -30.84 -50.89 12.52
CA GLN A 183 -29.40 -50.92 12.18
C GLN A 183 -28.65 -49.74 12.80
N THR A 184 -28.90 -48.52 12.33
CA THR A 184 -28.10 -47.34 12.68
C THR A 184 -28.63 -46.55 13.84
N HIS A 185 -29.91 -46.74 14.22
CA HIS A 185 -30.59 -45.91 15.22
C HIS A 185 -30.53 -44.41 14.92
N THR A 186 -30.59 -44.06 13.61
CA THR A 186 -30.58 -42.70 13.13
C THR A 186 -31.86 -42.34 12.37
N CYS A 187 -32.14 -41.02 12.26
CA CYS A 187 -33.29 -40.55 11.50
C CYS A 187 -33.11 -40.84 10.01
N MET A 188 -34.20 -41.22 9.35
CA MET A 188 -34.23 -41.46 7.92
C MET A 188 -34.32 -40.13 7.16
N LEU A 189 -33.57 -40.00 6.06
CA LEU A 189 -33.50 -38.82 5.21
C LEU A 189 -34.04 -39.09 3.81
N ILE A 190 -34.79 -38.11 3.28
CA ILE A 190 -35.05 -37.99 1.86
C ILE A 190 -33.84 -37.25 1.27
N ALA A 191 -32.96 -37.97 0.58
CA ALA A 191 -31.69 -37.43 0.13
C ALA A 191 -31.19 -38.19 -1.14
N TRP A 192 -29.96 -37.88 -1.53
CA TRP A 192 -29.18 -38.70 -2.43
C TRP A 192 -28.53 -39.83 -1.64
N CYS A 193 -28.92 -41.06 -1.93
CA CYS A 193 -28.54 -42.25 -1.19
C CYS A 193 -27.65 -43.21 -2.00
N PRO A 194 -26.61 -43.82 -1.42
CA PRO A 194 -26.20 -43.73 -0.02
C PRO A 194 -25.73 -42.34 0.37
N SER A 195 -25.80 -41.98 1.68
CA SER A 195 -25.30 -40.70 2.13
C SER A 195 -23.76 -40.67 2.06
N ALA A 196 -23.17 -39.45 2.01
CA ALA A 196 -21.72 -39.34 2.01
C ALA A 196 -21.05 -39.87 3.29
N ALA A 197 -21.81 -39.97 4.39
CA ALA A 197 -21.33 -40.57 5.64
C ALA A 197 -21.19 -42.10 5.59
N ASP A 198 -21.89 -42.74 4.68
CA ASP A 198 -21.86 -44.22 4.50
C ASP A 198 -20.80 -44.67 3.51
N ALA A 199 -20.06 -43.77 2.88
CA ALA A 199 -18.99 -44.09 1.98
C ALA A 199 -17.85 -44.78 2.75
N SER A 200 -17.75 -46.10 2.57
CA SER A 200 -16.84 -46.96 3.35
C SER A 200 -15.40 -46.99 2.86
N GLU A 201 -15.03 -46.10 1.96
CA GLU A 201 -13.65 -46.01 1.49
C GLU A 201 -12.79 -45.28 2.51
N SER A 202 -11.67 -45.89 2.88
CA SER A 202 -10.68 -45.25 3.75
C SER A 202 -10.08 -44.05 3.06
N PRO A 203 -10.09 -42.85 3.67
CA PRO A 203 -9.51 -41.66 3.05
C PRO A 203 -8.06 -41.81 2.61
N THR A 204 -7.33 -42.73 3.21
CA THR A 204 -5.92 -42.99 2.91
C THR A 204 -5.68 -43.73 1.58
N GLU A 205 -6.68 -44.42 1.04
CA GLU A 205 -6.52 -45.22 -0.18
C GLU A 205 -6.47 -44.37 -1.45
N ASN A 206 -6.96 -43.13 -1.40
CA ASN A 206 -7.07 -42.22 -2.55
C ASN A 206 -6.05 -41.08 -2.53
N VAL A 207 -5.05 -41.14 -1.64
CA VAL A 207 -3.97 -40.18 -1.59
C VAL A 207 -3.11 -40.30 -2.85
N LEU A 208 -2.73 -39.14 -3.42
CA LEU A 208 -1.97 -39.00 -4.66
C LEU A 208 -0.53 -38.50 -4.39
N PRO A 209 0.42 -39.36 -4.03
CA PRO A 209 1.77 -38.95 -3.60
C PRO A 209 2.54 -38.20 -4.71
N SER A 210 2.30 -38.52 -5.98
CA SER A 210 2.95 -37.88 -7.12
C SER A 210 2.60 -36.41 -7.30
N VAL A 211 1.57 -35.92 -6.61
CA VAL A 211 1.21 -34.49 -6.61
C VAL A 211 2.30 -33.62 -5.97
N ALA A 212 3.10 -34.17 -5.07
CA ALA A 212 4.25 -33.48 -4.49
C ALA A 212 5.27 -33.01 -5.55
N SER A 213 5.37 -33.72 -6.69
CA SER A 213 6.28 -33.39 -7.81
C SER A 213 5.64 -32.52 -8.90
N PHE A 214 4.41 -32.03 -8.70
CA PHE A 214 3.77 -31.13 -9.67
C PHE A 214 4.47 -29.79 -9.72
N LEU A 215 4.56 -29.22 -10.93
CA LEU A 215 5.20 -27.97 -11.21
C LEU A 215 4.16 -26.85 -11.38
N LEU A 216 4.28 -25.81 -10.58
CA LEU A 216 3.51 -24.58 -10.68
C LEU A 216 4.31 -23.57 -11.50
N LYS A 217 3.86 -23.29 -12.71
CA LYS A 217 4.42 -22.21 -13.54
C LYS A 217 3.62 -20.95 -13.36
N THR A 218 4.24 -19.94 -12.77
CA THR A 218 3.60 -18.67 -12.42
C THR A 218 4.04 -17.55 -13.35
N ARG A 219 3.09 -16.73 -13.77
CA ARG A 219 3.32 -15.46 -14.44
C ARG A 219 2.76 -14.35 -13.55
N ALA A 220 3.62 -13.80 -12.70
CA ALA A 220 3.32 -12.64 -11.90
C ALA A 220 3.62 -11.38 -12.70
N THR A 221 2.67 -10.48 -12.81
CA THR A 221 2.76 -9.21 -13.52
C THR A 221 2.40 -8.10 -12.56
N ILE A 222 3.13 -6.98 -12.62
CA ILE A 222 2.79 -5.77 -11.87
C ILE A 222 2.77 -4.57 -12.81
N LYS A 223 1.79 -3.70 -12.61
CA LYS A 223 1.61 -2.46 -13.35
C LYS A 223 1.69 -1.29 -12.37
N PHE A 224 2.47 -0.28 -12.72
CA PHE A 224 2.54 1.00 -12.07
C PHE A 224 1.76 2.03 -12.90
N PRO A 225 0.47 2.28 -12.56
CA PRO A 225 -0.43 3.07 -13.41
C PRO A 225 0.03 4.50 -13.64
N PHE A 226 0.52 5.18 -12.59
CA PHE A 226 0.98 6.57 -12.65
C PHE A 226 2.20 6.73 -13.56
N HIS A 227 3.14 5.79 -13.49
CA HIS A 227 4.33 5.80 -14.33
C HIS A 227 4.13 5.14 -15.68
N GLY A 228 3.00 4.47 -15.92
CA GLY A 228 2.69 3.78 -17.17
C GLY A 228 3.58 2.57 -17.45
N VAL A 229 4.23 2.00 -16.44
CA VAL A 229 5.19 0.90 -16.55
C VAL A 229 4.55 -0.43 -16.15
N VAL A 230 4.86 -1.49 -16.91
CA VAL A 230 4.43 -2.86 -16.64
C VAL A 230 5.64 -3.77 -16.69
N THR A 231 5.78 -4.65 -15.70
CA THR A 231 6.82 -5.69 -15.69
C THR A 231 6.26 -7.04 -15.25
N SER A 232 6.99 -8.11 -15.49
CA SER A 232 6.62 -9.46 -15.07
C SER A 232 7.87 -10.29 -14.73
N ASN A 233 7.69 -11.35 -13.93
CA ASN A 233 8.76 -12.30 -13.62
C ASN A 233 9.25 -13.08 -14.84
N THR A 234 8.54 -13.04 -15.97
CA THR A 234 8.92 -13.68 -17.24
C THR A 234 9.45 -12.70 -18.29
N ARG A 235 9.59 -11.41 -17.97
CA ARG A 235 10.07 -10.39 -18.90
C ARG A 235 11.56 -10.61 -19.30
N GLY A 236 11.98 -10.04 -20.41
CA GLY A 236 13.37 -10.14 -20.90
C GLY A 236 13.69 -11.47 -21.55
N GLY A 237 12.68 -12.25 -22.02
CA GLY A 237 12.90 -13.54 -22.65
C GLY A 237 13.36 -14.62 -21.67
N ARG A 238 13.19 -14.40 -20.36
CA ARG A 238 13.49 -15.41 -19.34
C ARG A 238 12.61 -16.60 -19.58
N GLY A 239 13.25 -17.75 -19.77
CA GLY A 239 12.59 -19.04 -19.85
C GLY A 239 12.01 -19.48 -18.49
N GLU A 240 11.97 -20.77 -18.29
CA GLU A 240 11.59 -21.37 -17.00
C GLU A 240 12.77 -21.24 -16.04
N VAL A 241 12.60 -20.46 -14.97
CA VAL A 241 13.62 -20.20 -13.95
C VAL A 241 13.08 -20.71 -12.61
N PRO A 242 13.68 -21.81 -12.07
CA PRO A 242 13.33 -22.32 -10.76
C PRO A 242 13.47 -21.24 -9.67
N GLY A 243 12.51 -21.18 -8.75
CA GLY A 243 12.50 -20.20 -7.66
C GLY A 243 12.04 -18.78 -8.06
N LEU A 244 11.78 -18.51 -9.34
CA LEU A 244 11.28 -17.24 -9.83
C LEU A 244 9.90 -17.36 -10.50
N ASN A 245 9.74 -18.31 -11.41
CA ASN A 245 8.51 -18.51 -12.18
C ASN A 245 8.08 -19.95 -12.29
N ILE A 246 8.89 -20.90 -11.81
CA ILE A 246 8.55 -22.31 -11.66
C ILE A 246 8.88 -22.77 -10.25
N PHE A 247 7.93 -23.45 -9.63
CA PHE A 247 8.02 -24.01 -8.29
C PHE A 247 7.50 -25.44 -8.30
N GLU A 248 8.23 -26.35 -7.68
CA GLU A 248 7.71 -27.66 -7.37
C GLU A 248 6.87 -27.59 -6.08
N VAL A 249 5.79 -28.35 -5.99
CA VAL A 249 4.95 -28.37 -4.79
C VAL A 249 5.78 -28.75 -3.56
N SER A 250 6.69 -29.70 -3.70
CA SER A 250 7.63 -30.13 -2.64
C SER A 250 8.52 -28.98 -2.14
N ASP A 251 8.96 -28.07 -3.02
CA ASP A 251 9.77 -26.91 -2.63
C ASP A 251 8.98 -25.93 -1.78
N ILE A 252 7.70 -25.70 -2.14
CA ILE A 252 6.80 -24.83 -1.39
C ILE A 252 6.53 -25.40 0.01
N LEU A 253 6.28 -26.71 0.08
CA LEU A 253 6.05 -27.39 1.34
C LEU A 253 7.30 -27.33 2.24
N ASN A 254 8.48 -27.61 1.70
CA ASN A 254 9.75 -27.53 2.43
C ASN A 254 10.03 -26.11 2.93
N ALA A 255 9.76 -25.09 2.13
CA ALA A 255 9.95 -23.69 2.51
C ALA A 255 9.03 -23.25 3.68
N THR A 256 7.91 -23.94 3.86
CA THR A 256 6.95 -23.71 4.96
C THR A 256 7.11 -24.70 6.12
N ASN A 257 8.19 -25.50 6.12
CA ASN A 257 8.44 -26.56 7.11
C ASN A 257 7.28 -27.55 7.25
N THR A 258 6.61 -27.86 6.16
CA THR A 258 5.47 -28.80 6.09
C THR A 258 5.87 -30.00 5.26
N THR A 259 5.51 -31.20 5.68
CA THR A 259 5.71 -32.42 4.88
C THR A 259 4.45 -32.73 4.06
N PHE A 260 4.62 -33.40 2.91
CA PHE A 260 3.49 -33.78 2.08
C PHE A 260 2.51 -34.70 2.83
N ASP A 261 3.01 -35.64 3.62
CA ASP A 261 2.20 -36.63 4.36
C ASP A 261 1.27 -35.97 5.38
N GLU A 262 1.66 -34.78 5.96
CA GLU A 262 0.83 -34.04 6.91
C GLU A 262 -0.39 -33.39 6.26
N VAL A 263 -0.29 -33.04 4.99
CA VAL A 263 -1.33 -32.28 4.27
C VAL A 263 -2.03 -33.11 3.19
N ALA A 264 -1.57 -34.31 2.91
CA ALA A 264 -2.08 -35.10 1.82
C ALA A 264 -3.53 -35.53 2.03
N GLN A 265 -3.94 -35.81 3.27
CA GLN A 265 -5.28 -36.33 3.60
C GLN A 265 -6.32 -35.22 3.69
N ASP A 266 -6.03 -34.17 4.47
CA ASP A 266 -6.99 -33.12 4.83
C ASP A 266 -6.82 -31.86 3.94
N GLY A 267 -5.68 -31.77 3.24
CA GLY A 267 -5.31 -30.58 2.48
C GLY A 267 -4.68 -29.50 3.36
N ALA A 268 -4.39 -28.34 2.76
CA ALA A 268 -3.86 -27.15 3.44
C ALA A 268 -4.03 -25.91 2.57
N VAL A 269 -3.83 -24.73 3.16
CA VAL A 269 -3.89 -23.44 2.46
C VAL A 269 -2.52 -22.76 2.52
N PHE A 270 -1.96 -22.45 1.35
CA PHE A 270 -0.67 -21.78 1.22
C PHE A 270 -0.81 -20.45 0.51
N SER A 271 0.03 -19.48 0.85
CA SER A 271 0.22 -18.24 0.12
C SER A 271 1.56 -18.24 -0.61
N ILE A 272 1.55 -17.74 -1.84
CA ILE A 272 2.73 -17.42 -2.65
C ILE A 272 2.69 -15.93 -2.94
N ALA A 273 3.52 -15.14 -2.25
CA ALA A 273 3.54 -13.70 -2.38
C ALA A 273 4.71 -13.25 -3.25
N PHE A 274 4.41 -12.55 -4.35
CA PHE A 274 5.38 -11.86 -5.19
C PHE A 274 5.46 -10.41 -4.76
N SER A 275 6.55 -10.04 -4.09
CA SER A 275 6.80 -8.69 -3.59
C SER A 275 7.76 -7.94 -4.51
N TRP A 276 7.32 -6.81 -5.06
CA TRP A 276 8.10 -6.00 -5.99
C TRP A 276 8.57 -4.72 -5.32
N ASP A 277 9.87 -4.42 -5.45
CA ASP A 277 10.46 -3.13 -5.08
C ASP A 277 11.28 -2.59 -6.25
N CYS A 278 10.58 -1.93 -7.19
CA CYS A 278 11.16 -1.51 -8.46
C CYS A 278 11.71 -0.09 -8.40
N ASN A 279 12.97 0.06 -8.76
CA ASN A 279 13.52 1.36 -9.12
C ASN A 279 13.28 1.60 -10.62
N LEU A 280 12.33 2.49 -10.94
CA LEU A 280 11.94 2.79 -12.33
C LEU A 280 12.87 3.78 -13.04
N ASP A 281 13.96 4.20 -12.38
CA ASP A 281 15.00 5.04 -12.96
C ASP A 281 16.08 4.22 -13.66
N VAL A 282 16.13 2.91 -13.41
CA VAL A 282 17.03 1.94 -14.07
C VAL A 282 16.23 1.06 -15.03
N ASP A 283 16.93 0.13 -15.71
CA ASP A 283 16.27 -0.80 -16.62
C ASP A 283 15.23 -1.64 -15.87
N ILE A 284 13.99 -1.62 -16.35
CA ILE A 284 12.89 -2.36 -15.76
C ILE A 284 13.09 -3.88 -15.79
N ASP A 285 13.95 -4.38 -16.66
CA ASP A 285 14.28 -5.80 -16.73
C ASP A 285 15.10 -6.29 -15.53
N GLU A 286 15.71 -5.39 -14.77
CA GLU A 286 16.38 -5.69 -13.49
C GLU A 286 15.42 -5.82 -12.32
N CYS A 287 14.18 -5.30 -12.46
CA CYS A 287 13.18 -5.44 -11.42
C CYS A 287 12.57 -6.82 -11.40
N LEU A 288 12.95 -7.62 -10.41
CA LEU A 288 12.45 -8.96 -10.14
C LEU A 288 11.71 -8.95 -8.81
N PRO A 289 10.68 -9.80 -8.65
CA PRO A 289 9.99 -9.94 -7.39
C PRO A 289 10.80 -10.80 -6.40
N ASP A 290 10.70 -10.49 -5.14
CA ASP A 290 10.99 -11.42 -4.05
C ASP A 290 9.81 -12.35 -3.86
N VAL A 291 10.06 -13.66 -3.72
CA VAL A 291 9.01 -14.68 -3.63
C VAL A 291 9.02 -15.27 -2.22
N GLN A 292 7.89 -15.18 -1.55
CA GLN A 292 7.72 -15.68 -0.19
C GLN A 292 6.58 -16.69 -0.13
N PHE A 293 6.80 -17.77 0.63
CA PHE A 293 5.83 -18.81 0.88
C PHE A 293 5.41 -18.79 2.34
N SER A 294 4.11 -18.96 2.58
CA SER A 294 3.59 -19.11 3.94
C SER A 294 2.39 -20.04 3.97
N ARG A 295 2.25 -20.80 5.05
CA ARG A 295 1.06 -21.59 5.35
C ARG A 295 0.04 -20.69 6.04
N LEU A 296 -1.22 -20.74 5.60
CA LEU A 296 -2.29 -19.84 6.09
C LEU A 296 -3.29 -20.56 7.01
N ASP A 297 -3.41 -21.90 6.89
CA ASP A 297 -4.26 -22.66 7.80
C ASP A 297 -3.54 -23.00 9.11
N ASP A 298 -4.29 -23.18 10.17
CA ASP A 298 -3.78 -23.62 11.46
C ASP A 298 -3.69 -25.16 11.47
N PRO A 299 -2.47 -25.75 11.54
CA PRO A 299 -2.29 -27.20 11.54
C PRO A 299 -2.88 -27.90 12.78
N ASP A 300 -3.08 -27.17 13.86
CA ASP A 300 -3.58 -27.70 15.14
C ASP A 300 -5.11 -27.53 15.28
N ALA A 301 -5.78 -26.89 14.33
CA ALA A 301 -7.22 -26.68 14.34
C ALA A 301 -7.97 -28.02 14.10
N GLU A 302 -9.14 -28.18 14.71
CA GLU A 302 -9.99 -29.35 14.55
C GLU A 302 -10.57 -29.45 13.12
N ASP A 303 -10.77 -28.30 12.45
CA ASP A 303 -11.28 -28.16 11.09
C ASP A 303 -10.19 -27.71 10.10
N LYS A 304 -8.95 -28.21 10.27
CA LYS A 304 -7.82 -27.92 9.41
C LYS A 304 -8.01 -28.40 7.97
N GLY A 305 -7.19 -27.86 7.08
CA GLY A 305 -7.13 -28.28 5.69
C GLY A 305 -8.06 -27.51 4.76
N PHE A 306 -8.25 -28.04 3.56
CA PHE A 306 -9.14 -27.47 2.57
C PHE A 306 -9.74 -28.55 1.69
N SER A 307 -11.07 -28.53 1.58
CA SER A 307 -11.79 -29.46 0.74
C SER A 307 -13.05 -28.84 0.13
N PHE A 308 -13.52 -29.39 -0.98
CA PHE A 308 -14.83 -29.03 -1.53
C PHE A 308 -15.47 -30.24 -2.23
N PRO A 309 -16.82 -30.32 -2.17
CA PRO A 309 -17.56 -31.34 -2.90
C PRO A 309 -17.88 -30.87 -4.32
N TYR A 310 -17.81 -31.80 -5.29
CA TYR A 310 -18.42 -31.60 -6.60
C TYR A 310 -19.14 -32.85 -7.06
N THR A 311 -20.11 -32.69 -7.96
CA THR A 311 -21.00 -33.76 -8.38
C THR A 311 -21.06 -33.87 -9.90
N THR A 312 -21.11 -35.10 -10.38
CA THR A 312 -21.45 -35.43 -11.76
C THR A 312 -22.72 -36.24 -11.81
N TYR A 313 -23.45 -36.17 -12.91
CA TYR A 313 -24.72 -36.84 -13.07
C TYR A 313 -24.67 -37.72 -14.30
N SER A 314 -25.22 -38.94 -14.19
CA SER A 314 -25.51 -39.78 -15.35
C SER A 314 -26.97 -40.21 -15.29
N THR A 315 -27.56 -40.54 -16.44
CA THR A 315 -28.94 -41.01 -16.54
C THR A 315 -28.91 -42.37 -17.20
N ASP A 316 -29.51 -43.34 -16.56
CA ASP A 316 -29.74 -44.65 -17.19
C ASP A 316 -30.74 -44.45 -18.34
N SER A 317 -30.33 -44.84 -19.55
CA SER A 317 -31.12 -44.66 -20.76
C SER A 317 -32.35 -45.58 -20.84
N GLU A 318 -32.36 -46.71 -20.15
CA GLU A 318 -33.45 -47.67 -20.17
C GLU A 318 -34.49 -47.38 -19.09
N LEU A 319 -34.06 -46.99 -17.88
CA LEU A 319 -34.93 -46.77 -16.74
C LEU A 319 -35.25 -45.31 -16.49
N GLY A 320 -34.60 -44.36 -17.16
CA GLY A 320 -34.74 -42.94 -16.93
C GLY A 320 -34.34 -42.47 -15.53
N ILE A 321 -33.61 -43.30 -14.79
CA ILE A 321 -33.18 -43.01 -13.44
C ILE A 321 -31.92 -42.21 -13.49
N GLN A 322 -31.91 -41.07 -12.76
CA GLN A 322 -30.72 -40.23 -12.63
C GLN A 322 -29.87 -40.68 -11.45
N PHE A 323 -28.59 -40.88 -11.73
CA PHE A 323 -27.55 -41.18 -10.76
C PHE A 323 -26.70 -39.96 -10.54
N ARG A 324 -26.26 -39.73 -9.29
CA ARG A 324 -25.30 -38.72 -8.90
C ARG A 324 -24.03 -39.41 -8.40
N TYR A 325 -22.89 -38.91 -8.87
CA TYR A 325 -21.58 -39.24 -8.35
C TYR A 325 -21.06 -38.05 -7.58
N LEU A 326 -20.88 -38.19 -6.25
CA LEU A 326 -20.36 -37.16 -5.39
C LEU A 326 -18.87 -37.45 -5.12
N ARG A 327 -18.03 -36.48 -5.43
CA ARG A 327 -16.63 -36.50 -5.04
C ARG A 327 -16.36 -35.39 -4.04
N GLN A 328 -15.78 -35.74 -2.89
CA GLN A 328 -15.21 -34.83 -1.95
C GLN A 328 -13.73 -34.74 -2.21
N ALA A 329 -13.25 -33.63 -2.74
CA ALA A 329 -11.85 -33.39 -3.05
C ALA A 329 -11.17 -32.68 -1.87
N TYR A 330 -10.06 -33.26 -1.42
CA TYR A 330 -9.16 -32.65 -0.42
C TYR A 330 -7.88 -32.26 -1.13
N GLY A 331 -7.24 -31.15 -0.72
CA GLY A 331 -6.02 -30.77 -1.40
C GLY A 331 -5.42 -29.44 -0.97
N LEU A 332 -4.41 -29.04 -1.70
CA LEU A 332 -3.65 -27.82 -1.45
C LEU A 332 -4.29 -26.65 -2.18
N ARG A 333 -4.75 -25.66 -1.42
CA ARG A 333 -5.18 -24.39 -1.97
C ARG A 333 -4.04 -23.39 -1.93
N PHE A 334 -3.64 -22.89 -3.08
CA PHE A 334 -2.65 -21.83 -3.21
C PHE A 334 -3.35 -20.51 -3.48
N LEU A 335 -3.09 -19.51 -2.64
CA LEU A 335 -3.45 -18.12 -2.85
C LEU A 335 -2.21 -17.38 -3.31
N ILE A 336 -2.28 -16.75 -4.48
CA ILE A 336 -1.10 -16.20 -5.13
C ILE A 336 -1.35 -14.72 -5.40
N GLU A 337 -0.51 -13.89 -4.83
CA GLU A 337 -0.65 -12.44 -4.94
C GLU A 337 0.62 -11.79 -5.49
N SER A 338 0.44 -10.66 -6.15
CA SER A 338 1.51 -9.85 -6.68
C SER A 338 1.30 -8.41 -6.24
N THR A 339 2.14 -7.96 -5.32
CA THR A 339 2.08 -6.62 -4.73
C THR A 339 3.44 -5.96 -4.78
N GLY A 340 3.49 -4.64 -4.69
CA GLY A 340 4.79 -3.98 -4.64
C GLY A 340 4.74 -2.50 -4.93
N ARG A 341 5.92 -1.89 -4.94
CA ARG A 341 6.11 -0.46 -5.12
C ARG A 341 7.07 -0.18 -6.25
N GLY A 342 6.70 0.82 -7.07
CA GLY A 342 7.57 1.43 -8.05
C GLY A 342 8.04 2.79 -7.56
N ARG A 343 9.33 3.08 -7.66
CA ARG A 343 9.92 4.37 -7.29
C ARG A 343 10.57 5.00 -8.49
N ARG A 344 10.27 6.28 -8.72
CA ARG A 344 10.85 7.05 -9.83
C ARG A 344 11.26 8.43 -9.36
N PHE A 345 12.36 8.93 -9.90
CA PHE A 345 12.86 10.27 -9.67
C PHE A 345 11.82 11.34 -10.01
N ASP A 346 11.63 12.29 -9.07
CA ASP A 346 10.68 13.39 -9.26
C ASP A 346 11.22 14.70 -8.69
N TRP A 347 11.33 15.71 -9.57
CA TRP A 347 11.80 17.04 -9.17
C TRP A 347 10.88 17.74 -8.16
N ALA A 348 9.57 17.58 -8.26
CA ALA A 348 8.63 18.21 -7.37
C ALA A 348 8.83 17.69 -5.93
N THR A 349 9.02 16.38 -5.79
CA THR A 349 9.33 15.74 -4.50
C THR A 349 10.61 16.29 -3.88
N ILE A 350 11.67 16.51 -4.66
CA ILE A 350 12.93 17.11 -4.18
C ILE A 350 12.67 18.53 -3.67
N VAL A 351 11.98 19.36 -4.44
CA VAL A 351 11.70 20.76 -4.05
C VAL A 351 10.90 20.81 -2.75
N VAL A 352 9.88 19.96 -2.60
CA VAL A 352 9.08 19.87 -1.37
C VAL A 352 9.94 19.42 -0.18
N LYS A 353 10.79 18.42 -0.37
CA LYS A 353 11.70 17.93 0.70
C LYS A 353 12.75 18.98 1.08
N LEU A 354 13.30 19.70 0.12
CA LEU A 354 14.21 20.82 0.41
C LEU A 354 13.51 21.96 1.11
N GLY A 355 12.28 22.32 0.70
CA GLY A 355 11.46 23.33 1.38
C GLY A 355 11.16 22.96 2.84
N SER A 356 10.76 21.71 3.09
CA SER A 356 10.54 21.22 4.46
C SER A 356 11.83 21.20 5.28
N THR A 357 12.97 20.88 4.67
CA THR A 357 14.29 20.94 5.33
C THR A 357 14.63 22.37 5.73
N ALA A 358 14.39 23.36 4.86
CA ALA A 358 14.61 24.77 5.17
C ALA A 358 13.72 25.22 6.35
N ALA A 359 12.48 24.76 6.42
CA ALA A 359 11.58 25.01 7.56
C ALA A 359 12.10 24.39 8.86
N LEU A 360 12.63 23.15 8.82
CA LEU A 360 13.25 22.50 10.00
C LEU A 360 14.49 23.23 10.48
N ILE A 361 15.32 23.77 9.56
CA ILE A 361 16.47 24.61 9.92
C ILE A 361 16.00 25.91 10.59
N GLY A 362 14.89 26.50 10.11
CA GLY A 362 14.25 27.64 10.77
C GLY A 362 13.79 27.33 12.19
N LEU A 363 13.22 26.17 12.44
CA LEU A 363 12.81 25.72 13.76
C LEU A 363 14.00 25.57 14.73
N ALA A 364 15.19 25.22 14.24
CA ALA A 364 16.40 25.17 15.05
C ALA A 364 16.72 26.50 15.70
N THR A 365 16.50 27.63 15.00
CA THR A 365 16.70 28.96 15.56
C THR A 365 15.71 29.28 16.66
N VAL A 366 14.43 28.92 16.45
CA VAL A 366 13.38 29.10 17.47
C VAL A 366 13.68 28.29 18.73
N PHE A 367 14.15 27.05 18.54
CA PHE A 367 14.54 26.20 19.67
C PHE A 367 15.71 26.77 20.47
N VAL A 368 16.75 27.26 19.79
CA VAL A 368 17.90 27.91 20.48
C VAL A 368 17.47 29.19 21.17
N ASP A 369 16.58 29.97 20.57
CA ASP A 369 15.99 31.14 21.20
C ASP A 369 15.22 30.78 22.45
N PHE A 370 14.40 29.73 22.40
CA PHE A 370 13.70 29.23 23.58
C PHE A 370 14.68 28.80 24.68
N MET A 371 15.71 28.02 24.33
CA MET A 371 16.75 27.62 25.27
C MET A 371 17.47 28.81 25.90
N SER A 372 17.76 29.85 25.10
CA SER A 372 18.45 31.05 25.57
C SER A 372 17.61 31.89 26.54
N LEU A 373 16.29 31.96 26.32
CA LEU A 373 15.37 32.79 27.09
C LEU A 373 14.85 32.12 28.36
N TYR A 374 14.76 30.78 28.41
CA TYR A 374 14.11 30.08 29.52
C TYR A 374 15.05 29.18 30.33
N ILE A 375 16.05 28.59 29.68
CA ILE A 375 16.86 27.51 30.30
C ILE A 375 18.27 27.94 30.67
N LEU A 376 18.93 28.80 29.89
CA LEU A 376 20.31 29.17 30.16
C LEU A 376 20.46 30.08 31.40
N PRO A 377 21.63 30.00 32.13
CA PRO A 377 21.86 30.77 33.35
C PRO A 377 21.78 32.29 33.16
N LYS A 378 21.95 32.81 31.93
CA LYS A 378 21.94 34.27 31.62
C LYS A 378 20.62 34.69 30.97
N LYS A 379 19.50 33.99 31.19
CA LYS A 379 18.18 34.22 30.61
C LYS A 379 17.68 35.69 30.73
N GLU A 380 17.87 36.29 31.90
CA GLU A 380 17.41 37.68 32.16
C GLU A 380 18.10 38.72 31.27
N VAL A 381 19.37 38.49 30.93
CA VAL A 381 20.10 39.38 30.02
C VAL A 381 19.57 39.21 28.57
N TYR A 382 19.31 37.98 28.16
CA TYR A 382 18.78 37.68 26.83
C TYR A 382 17.37 38.19 26.68
N GLN A 383 16.51 38.06 27.69
CA GLN A 383 15.15 38.61 27.68
C GLN A 383 15.15 40.15 27.54
N LYS A 384 15.95 40.86 28.30
CA LYS A 384 16.07 42.31 28.21
C LYS A 384 16.57 42.80 26.84
N MET A 385 17.45 42.02 26.20
CA MET A 385 17.97 42.38 24.86
C MET A 385 16.99 42.08 23.73
N LYS A 386 16.13 41.08 23.89
CA LYS A 386 15.21 40.63 22.82
C LYS A 386 13.89 41.40 22.82
N TYR A 387 13.38 41.72 23.98
CA TYR A 387 12.09 42.40 24.12
C TYR A 387 12.31 43.91 24.44
N ARG A 388 12.42 44.72 23.41
CA ARG A 388 12.44 46.19 23.52
C ARG A 388 11.15 46.69 22.94
N HIS A 389 10.31 47.28 23.80
CA HIS A 389 9.14 47.98 23.35
C HIS A 389 9.59 49.34 22.75
N VAL A 390 9.34 49.56 21.48
CA VAL A 390 9.62 50.80 20.79
C VAL A 390 8.30 51.52 20.62
N HIS A 391 8.16 52.70 21.28
CA HIS A 391 7.11 53.63 20.96
C HIS A 391 7.63 54.53 19.85
N GLU A 392 7.07 54.43 18.65
CA GLU A 392 7.51 55.12 17.44
C GLU A 392 7.58 56.65 17.65
N ALA A 393 6.61 57.23 18.35
CA ALA A 393 6.59 58.64 18.70
C ALA A 393 7.78 59.09 19.55
N GLU A 394 8.19 58.31 20.57
CA GLU A 394 9.34 58.64 21.43
C GLU A 394 10.69 58.51 20.70
N GLU A 395 10.80 57.59 19.76
CA GLU A 395 12.05 57.35 19.05
C GLU A 395 12.26 58.36 17.91
N VAL A 396 11.18 58.77 17.24
CA VAL A 396 11.20 59.88 16.28
C VAL A 396 11.56 61.18 16.96
N ASP A 397 11.02 61.46 18.15
CA ASP A 397 11.37 62.65 18.92
C ASP A 397 12.83 62.63 19.37
N LYS A 398 13.36 61.50 19.82
CA LYS A 398 14.78 61.35 20.16
C LYS A 398 15.71 61.56 18.96
N LEU A 399 15.34 60.99 17.80
CA LEU A 399 16.09 61.17 16.55
C LEU A 399 16.07 62.62 16.07
N ASN A 400 14.95 63.31 16.25
CA ASN A 400 14.81 64.73 15.90
C ASN A 400 15.60 65.61 16.87
N GLN A 401 15.59 65.32 18.18
CA GLN A 401 16.43 66.01 19.17
C GLN A 401 17.92 65.82 18.90
N GLU A 402 18.36 64.56 18.58
CA GLU A 402 19.74 64.29 18.26
C GLU A 402 20.21 64.96 16.97
N LYS A 403 19.34 65.04 15.96
CA LYS A 403 19.60 65.80 14.72
C LYS A 403 19.71 67.30 15.00
N THR A 404 18.85 67.83 15.86
CA THR A 404 18.86 69.23 16.23
C THR A 404 20.11 69.55 17.04
N GLU A 405 20.52 68.74 17.98
CA GLU A 405 21.74 68.88 18.78
C GLU A 405 23.00 68.81 17.89
N LYS A 406 23.07 67.86 16.96
CA LYS A 406 24.14 67.77 15.95
C LYS A 406 24.19 68.98 15.03
N SER A 407 23.04 69.55 14.66
CA SER A 407 22.97 70.77 13.84
C SER A 407 23.42 72.02 14.63
N LEU A 408 23.08 72.12 15.92
CA LEU A 408 23.54 73.17 16.80
C LEU A 408 25.06 73.12 17.08
N LEU A 409 25.59 71.87 17.27
CA LEU A 409 27.04 71.68 17.43
C LEU A 409 27.79 71.95 16.13
N SER A 410 27.23 71.73 14.97
CA SER A 410 27.83 72.10 13.68
C SER A 410 27.75 73.57 13.35
N ALA A 411 26.74 74.32 13.88
CA ALA A 411 26.58 75.76 13.72
C ALA A 411 27.49 76.57 14.66
N GLY A 412 27.94 75.95 15.79
CA GLY A 412 28.81 76.62 16.79
C GLY A 412 30.29 76.73 16.40
N SER A 413 30.75 76.18 15.28
CA SER A 413 32.16 76.15 14.88
C SER A 413 32.45 76.97 13.60
N LYS A 414 32.05 78.24 13.48
CA LYS A 414 32.56 79.15 12.46
C LYS A 414 33.31 80.27 13.12
N PRO A 415 34.64 80.40 12.94
CA PRO A 415 35.33 81.58 13.30
C PRO A 415 35.12 82.69 12.24
N SER A 416 34.80 83.88 12.72
CA SER A 416 34.66 85.11 11.93
C SER A 416 36.00 85.45 11.28
N SER A 417 36.04 85.66 9.98
CA SER A 417 37.03 86.52 9.35
C SER A 417 36.43 87.31 8.19
N SER A 418 36.39 88.62 8.39
CA SER A 418 36.09 89.70 7.47
C SER A 418 37.06 89.69 6.26
N LYS A 419 36.57 89.93 5.04
CA LYS A 419 36.94 91.07 4.16
C LYS A 419 36.36 90.92 2.75
N ARG A 420 35.54 91.93 2.45
CA ARG A 420 35.51 92.89 1.30
C ARG A 420 35.71 92.37 -0.13
N ALA A 421 34.66 92.66 -0.86
CA ALA A 421 34.63 93.49 -2.08
C ALA A 421 34.69 92.88 -3.43
N ALA A 422 33.68 93.19 -4.18
CA ALA A 422 33.61 93.63 -5.56
C ALA A 422 33.59 92.62 -6.68
N GLY A 423 32.56 92.80 -7.48
CA GLY A 423 32.66 92.71 -8.96
C GLY A 423 31.85 91.64 -9.61
N ALA A 424 30.71 92.03 -10.06
CA ALA A 424 30.27 92.03 -11.46
C ALA A 424 30.11 90.71 -12.21
N GLU A 425 28.94 90.66 -12.79
CA GLU A 425 28.54 90.09 -14.08
C GLU A 425 28.21 88.57 -14.15
N GLY A 426 26.90 88.42 -14.44
CA GLY A 426 26.33 87.19 -14.98
C GLY A 426 26.60 87.08 -16.50
N PRO A 427 25.86 86.36 -17.34
CA PRO A 427 25.10 85.12 -17.11
C PRO A 427 25.47 84.05 -18.18
N SER A 428 25.00 82.80 -18.08
CA SER A 428 24.63 81.92 -19.22
C SER A 428 24.59 80.48 -18.75
N SER A 429 23.51 79.90 -18.75
CA SER A 429 22.66 79.16 -19.69
C SER A 429 23.13 77.67 -19.94
N TYR A 430 22.16 76.86 -19.81
CA TYR A 430 21.88 75.56 -20.45
C TYR A 430 22.62 74.27 -20.03
N GLY A 431 21.76 73.27 -19.76
CA GLY A 431 22.03 71.94 -20.11
C GLY A 431 21.25 70.86 -19.30
N THR A 432 19.98 70.80 -19.48
CA THR A 432 19.16 69.61 -19.21
C THR A 432 19.45 68.55 -20.23
N VAL A 433 19.64 67.29 -19.75
CA VAL A 433 19.53 66.11 -20.60
C VAL A 433 18.66 65.08 -19.90
N PRO A 434 17.57 64.63 -20.55
CA PRO A 434 16.65 63.64 -20.02
C PRO A 434 17.10 62.18 -20.40
N PRO A 435 16.50 61.17 -19.74
CA PRO A 435 16.88 59.76 -19.99
C PRO A 435 16.21 59.20 -21.26
N LYS A 436 16.96 58.43 -22.00
CA LYS A 436 16.51 57.72 -23.20
C LYS A 436 15.63 56.52 -22.84
N GLN A 437 14.36 56.60 -23.28
CA GLN A 437 13.55 55.49 -23.69
C GLN A 437 14.08 54.90 -25.00
N GLN A 438 14.07 53.60 -25.09
CA GLN A 438 14.08 52.91 -26.40
C GLN A 438 12.88 51.96 -26.41
N SER A 439 11.99 52.33 -27.32
CA SER A 439 10.83 51.56 -27.77
C SER A 439 11.13 50.84 -29.08
N LEU A 440 10.33 49.82 -29.32
CA LEU A 440 9.88 49.20 -30.60
C LEU A 440 10.89 48.32 -31.31
N SER A 441 10.44 47.19 -31.82
CA SER A 441 9.31 46.96 -32.76
C SER A 441 8.90 45.50 -32.81
N ASP A 442 7.60 45.29 -32.85
CA ASP A 442 6.76 44.39 -33.60
C ASP A 442 7.44 43.53 -34.68
N GLU A 443 7.08 42.22 -34.67
CA GLU A 443 6.56 41.55 -35.89
C GLU A 443 5.76 40.31 -35.54
N GLU A 444 4.56 40.28 -36.12
CA GLU A 444 3.56 39.24 -36.14
C GLU A 444 4.06 37.98 -36.87
N ASP A 445 3.57 36.81 -36.49
CA ASP A 445 2.71 35.92 -37.31
C ASP A 445 2.50 34.59 -36.58
N GLY A 446 1.34 34.20 -36.28
CA GLY A 446 0.35 33.49 -37.03
C GLY A 446 0.44 31.97 -36.80
N SER A 447 -0.40 31.43 -35.99
CA SER A 447 -1.40 30.44 -36.40
C SER A 447 -1.98 29.62 -35.23
N ALA A 448 -3.28 29.66 -35.23
CA ALA A 448 -4.18 28.91 -34.38
C ALA A 448 -4.08 27.38 -34.56
N ARG A 449 -4.21 26.65 -33.45
CA ARG A 449 -5.05 25.43 -33.43
C ARG A 449 -5.59 25.14 -32.03
N LYS A 450 -6.87 25.42 -31.88
CA LYS A 450 -7.79 24.80 -30.91
C LYS A 450 -7.75 23.27 -31.05
N ARG A 451 -7.67 22.52 -29.94
CA ARG A 451 -8.49 21.31 -29.75
C ARG A 451 -8.86 21.16 -28.28
N ARG A 452 -10.14 21.31 -28.03
CA ARG A 452 -10.91 20.74 -26.92
C ARG A 452 -10.84 19.21 -27.02
N TRP A 453 -10.82 18.54 -25.90
CA TRP A 453 -11.52 17.27 -25.60
C TRP A 453 -11.69 17.23 -24.09
N TRP A 454 -12.78 17.27 -23.64
CA TRP A 454 -13.97 16.62 -23.11
C TRP A 454 -13.67 15.31 -22.36
N MET A 455 -14.27 15.24 -21.16
CA MET A 455 -14.64 14.15 -20.28
C MET A 455 -15.06 12.84 -20.97
N SER A 456 -14.64 11.73 -20.44
CA SER A 456 -15.44 10.61 -19.93
C SER A 456 -14.59 9.88 -18.87
#